data_9b9452eb2c401346f1705d10257d6a38
#
_entry.id   9b9452eb2c401346f1705d10257d6a38
#
_cell.length_a   1.000
_cell.length_b   1.000
_cell.length_c   1.000
_cell.angle_alpha   90.00
_cell.angle_beta   90.00
_cell.angle_gamma   90.00
#
_symmetry.space_group_name_H-M   'P 1'
#
loop_
_entity.id
_entity.type
_entity.pdbx_description
1 polymer ?
#
loop_
_entity_poly.entity_id
_entity_poly.type
_entity_poly.pdbx_seq_one_letter_code
_entity_poly.pdbx_strand_id
1 'polypeptide(L)'
;MLFRSPGPATGEGYTLAASLMLPRSRGTVRLASAEPGFPPLIDPNYYADPRDLHTFVAGLRAAREIGRAAALDHWRGEEVLPGPGVTDDASLRAYLRRNLRTYSHVGGTCRIGTDGDAVVGTDLRVHGIGGLRVADASVMPSAPSGNTNATVYAIAERAADLIRAQSPVHGSTVRPGSGE
;
A
#
# COMPACT_ATOMS: atom_id res chain seq x y z
N MET A 1 -2.48 -3.16 5.25
CA MET A 1 -1.57 -3.52 6.35
C MET A 1 -1.87 -4.96 6.73
N LEU A 2 -0.93 -5.87 6.57
CA LEU A 2 -1.10 -7.29 6.87
C LEU A 2 -0.45 -7.61 8.21
N PHE A 3 -1.17 -8.35 9.04
CA PHE A 3 -0.57 -9.05 10.16
C PHE A 3 -0.05 -10.40 9.67
N ARG A 4 1.26 -10.57 9.61
CA ARG A 4 1.91 -11.86 9.32
C ARG A 4 2.53 -12.38 10.59
N SER A 5 1.95 -13.45 11.13
CA SER A 5 2.59 -14.23 12.19
C SER A 5 3.77 -15.01 11.61
N PRO A 6 4.89 -15.16 12.31
CA PRO A 6 5.78 -16.28 12.05
C PRO A 6 4.97 -17.57 12.16
N GLY A 7 5.25 -18.53 11.30
CA GLY A 7 4.63 -19.86 11.38
C GLY A 7 4.86 -20.50 12.75
N PRO A 8 4.12 -21.56 13.08
CA PRO A 8 4.29 -22.27 14.34
C PRO A 8 5.74 -22.78 14.49
N ALA A 9 6.26 -22.72 15.70
CA ALA A 9 7.62 -23.15 16.00
C ALA A 9 7.90 -24.62 15.65
N THR A 10 6.86 -25.41 15.53
CA THR A 10 6.87 -26.85 15.17
C THR A 10 6.98 -27.10 13.66
N GLY A 11 6.90 -26.05 12.82
CA GLY A 11 6.87 -26.21 11.35
C GLY A 11 5.54 -26.69 10.77
N GLU A 12 4.60 -27.13 11.58
CA GLU A 12 3.26 -27.55 11.16
C GLU A 12 2.19 -26.58 11.65
N GLY A 13 1.29 -26.17 10.76
CA GLY A 13 0.20 -25.28 11.09
C GLY A 13 -0.16 -24.33 9.96
N TYR A 14 -1.21 -23.53 10.17
CA TYR A 14 -1.65 -22.50 9.23
C TYR A 14 -1.82 -21.15 9.93
N THR A 15 -1.80 -20.09 9.15
CA THR A 15 -2.00 -18.73 9.64
C THR A 15 -3.19 -18.10 8.95
N LEU A 16 -4.13 -17.59 9.73
CA LEU A 16 -5.17 -16.70 9.26
C LEU A 16 -4.71 -15.25 9.51
N ALA A 17 -4.57 -14.49 8.44
CA ALA A 17 -4.09 -13.13 8.52
C ALA A 17 -5.21 -12.13 8.26
N ALA A 18 -5.40 -11.17 9.18
CA ALA A 18 -6.24 -10.02 8.95
C ALA A 18 -5.43 -8.89 8.32
N SER A 19 -6.01 -8.15 7.39
CA SER A 19 -5.37 -7.00 6.73
C SER A 19 -6.31 -5.80 6.73
N LEU A 20 -5.78 -4.64 7.15
CA LEU A 20 -6.49 -3.37 7.03
C LEU A 20 -6.19 -2.76 5.66
N MET A 21 -7.14 -2.90 4.71
CA MET A 21 -6.94 -2.49 3.32
C MET A 21 -7.05 -0.98 3.11
N LEU A 22 -7.93 -0.31 3.85
CA LEU A 22 -8.19 1.13 3.72
C LEU A 22 -7.87 1.86 5.03
N PRO A 23 -6.58 2.00 5.41
CA PRO A 23 -6.20 2.72 6.61
C PRO A 23 -6.55 4.21 6.49
N ARG A 24 -6.97 4.81 7.60
CA ARG A 24 -7.22 6.25 7.72
C ARG A 24 -6.00 7.02 8.19
N SER A 25 -5.15 6.37 8.97
CA SER A 25 -3.87 6.93 9.41
C SER A 25 -3.01 7.34 8.22
N ARG A 26 -2.34 8.46 8.36
CA ARG A 26 -1.41 9.00 7.36
C ARG A 26 -0.04 9.20 7.97
N GLY A 27 0.97 8.82 7.23
CA GLY A 27 2.37 8.99 7.57
C GLY A 27 3.05 10.04 6.68
N THR A 28 4.36 10.17 6.85
CA THR A 28 5.18 11.11 6.07
C THR A 28 6.45 10.46 5.57
N VAL A 29 6.92 10.93 4.41
CA VAL A 29 8.27 10.68 3.90
C VAL A 29 8.93 12.05 3.73
N ARG A 30 10.08 12.27 4.35
CA ARG A 30 10.78 13.56 4.34
C ARG A 30 12.26 13.34 4.04
N LEU A 31 12.90 14.35 3.48
CA LEU A 31 14.35 14.37 3.36
C LEU A 31 14.98 14.48 4.76
N ALA A 32 15.97 13.63 5.04
CA ALA A 32 16.79 13.72 6.25
C ALA A 32 17.94 14.73 6.06
N SER A 33 18.40 14.93 4.81
CA SER A 33 19.53 15.76 4.43
C SER A 33 19.38 16.25 2.99
N ALA A 34 20.08 17.33 2.63
CA ALA A 34 20.26 17.74 1.24
C ALA A 34 21.32 16.89 0.51
N GLU A 35 22.12 16.13 1.22
CA GLU A 35 23.15 15.26 0.65
C GLU A 35 22.52 14.06 -0.06
N PRO A 36 22.81 13.83 -1.36
CA PRO A 36 22.35 12.67 -2.09
C PRO A 36 22.83 11.36 -1.42
N GLY A 37 21.94 10.39 -1.32
CA GLY A 37 22.26 9.08 -0.74
C GLY A 37 21.93 8.94 0.75
N PHE A 38 21.58 10.02 1.45
CA PHE A 38 21.00 9.88 2.79
C PHE A 38 19.61 9.23 2.73
N PRO A 39 19.33 8.21 3.57
CA PRO A 39 18.00 7.61 3.64
C PRO A 39 16.96 8.65 4.06
N PRO A 40 15.75 8.61 3.47
CA PRO A 40 14.68 9.49 3.90
C PRO A 40 14.18 9.14 5.31
N LEU A 41 13.61 10.11 5.99
CA LEU A 41 12.83 9.90 7.21
C LEU A 41 11.45 9.36 6.81
N ILE A 42 11.16 8.14 7.23
CA ILE A 42 9.90 7.47 6.94
C ILE A 42 9.15 7.26 8.25
N ASP A 43 8.05 7.95 8.42
CA ASP A 43 7.12 7.76 9.53
C ASP A 43 5.79 7.23 8.98
N PRO A 44 5.49 5.94 9.12
CA PRO A 44 4.20 5.39 8.70
C PRO A 44 3.03 5.86 9.55
N ASN A 45 3.27 6.34 10.77
CA ASN A 45 2.28 6.84 11.73
C ASN A 45 1.10 5.89 11.91
N TYR A 46 1.38 4.60 12.04
CA TYR A 46 0.38 3.56 12.17
C TYR A 46 -0.50 3.75 13.38
N TYR A 47 -1.81 3.54 13.20
CA TYR A 47 -2.83 3.68 14.26
C TYR A 47 -2.96 5.10 14.85
N ALA A 48 -2.52 6.14 14.15
CA ALA A 48 -2.79 7.53 14.51
C ALA A 48 -4.31 7.81 14.52
N ASP A 49 -5.04 7.24 13.56
CA ASP A 49 -6.50 7.20 13.62
C ASP A 49 -6.95 5.96 14.43
N PRO A 50 -7.64 6.16 15.58
CA PRO A 50 -8.07 5.04 16.44
C PRO A 50 -9.05 4.07 15.78
N ARG A 51 -9.73 4.49 14.69
CA ARG A 51 -10.63 3.64 13.91
C ARG A 51 -9.89 2.52 13.20
N ASP A 52 -8.65 2.73 12.80
CA ASP A 52 -7.81 1.72 12.16
C ASP A 52 -7.58 0.53 13.10
N LEU A 53 -7.23 0.83 14.35
CA LEU A 53 -7.02 -0.20 15.37
C LEU A 53 -8.33 -0.91 15.74
N HIS A 54 -9.44 -0.16 15.80
CA HIS A 54 -10.76 -0.74 16.06
C HIS A 54 -11.15 -1.74 14.94
N THR A 55 -11.02 -1.34 13.70
CA THR A 55 -11.29 -2.21 12.54
C THR A 55 -10.39 -3.45 12.54
N PHE A 56 -9.14 -3.29 12.94
CA PHE A 56 -8.19 -4.40 12.95
C PHE A 56 -8.48 -5.41 14.07
N VAL A 57 -8.97 -4.94 15.25
CA VAL A 57 -9.47 -5.82 16.30
C VAL A 57 -10.65 -6.66 15.81
N ALA A 58 -11.60 -6.05 15.10
CA ALA A 58 -12.72 -6.78 14.50
C ALA A 58 -12.23 -7.82 13.48
N GLY A 59 -11.26 -7.47 12.64
CA GLY A 59 -10.64 -8.40 11.69
C GLY A 59 -9.95 -9.59 12.38
N LEU A 60 -9.27 -9.36 13.50
CA LEU A 60 -8.63 -10.43 14.27
C LEU A 60 -9.68 -11.37 14.92
N ARG A 61 -10.79 -10.82 15.40
CA ARG A 61 -11.90 -11.63 15.89
C ARG A 61 -12.53 -12.48 14.80
N ALA A 62 -12.80 -11.91 13.63
CA ALA A 62 -13.30 -12.65 12.48
C ALA A 62 -12.34 -13.78 12.04
N ALA A 63 -11.03 -13.53 12.04
CA ALA A 63 -10.03 -14.56 11.76
C ALA A 63 -10.11 -15.71 12.77
N ARG A 64 -10.32 -15.43 14.06
CA ARG A 64 -10.53 -16.45 15.10
C ARG A 64 -11.81 -17.26 14.86
N GLU A 65 -12.91 -16.59 14.50
CA GLU A 65 -14.16 -17.28 14.17
C GLU A 65 -13.97 -18.24 12.98
N ILE A 66 -13.28 -17.79 11.93
CA ILE A 66 -12.91 -18.64 10.79
C ILE A 66 -12.06 -19.83 11.26
N GLY A 67 -11.05 -19.58 12.09
CA GLY A 67 -10.18 -20.62 12.63
C GLY A 67 -10.91 -21.65 13.50
N ARG A 68 -12.08 -21.30 14.06
CA ARG A 68 -12.93 -22.18 14.86
C ARG A 68 -14.00 -22.90 14.05
N ALA A 69 -14.11 -22.61 12.74
CA ALA A 69 -15.09 -23.27 11.89
C ALA A 69 -14.87 -24.78 11.87
N ALA A 70 -15.94 -25.57 11.93
CA ALA A 70 -15.90 -27.04 11.95
C ALA A 70 -15.15 -27.64 10.74
N ALA A 71 -15.19 -26.96 9.60
CA ALA A 71 -14.44 -27.37 8.40
C ALA A 71 -12.90 -27.41 8.62
N LEU A 72 -12.39 -26.71 9.63
CA LEU A 72 -10.96 -26.68 9.98
C LEU A 72 -10.60 -27.60 11.14
N ASP A 73 -11.56 -28.30 11.76
CA ASP A 73 -11.31 -29.12 12.96
C ASP A 73 -10.21 -30.16 12.74
N HIS A 74 -10.14 -30.74 11.55
CA HIS A 74 -9.13 -31.73 11.19
C HIS A 74 -7.69 -31.15 11.13
N TRP A 75 -7.58 -29.84 10.86
CA TRP A 75 -6.30 -29.16 10.69
C TRP A 75 -5.96 -28.24 11.87
N ARG A 76 -6.93 -28.03 12.77
CA ARG A 76 -6.80 -27.06 13.86
C ARG A 76 -6.13 -27.68 15.08
N GLY A 77 -4.97 -27.14 15.43
CA GLY A 77 -4.37 -27.31 16.74
C GLY A 77 -4.71 -26.16 17.67
N GLU A 78 -3.88 -25.94 18.67
CA GLU A 78 -3.99 -24.83 19.60
C GLU A 78 -3.62 -23.50 18.91
N GLU A 79 -4.32 -22.42 19.29
CA GLU A 79 -3.98 -21.06 18.83
C GLU A 79 -2.64 -20.63 19.43
N VAL A 80 -1.62 -20.43 18.59
CA VAL A 80 -0.28 -20.02 19.01
C VAL A 80 -0.20 -18.49 19.13
N LEU A 81 -0.80 -17.75 18.19
CA LEU A 81 -0.76 -16.29 18.15
C LEU A 81 -2.14 -15.72 17.76
N PRO A 82 -2.61 -14.73 18.49
CA PRO A 82 -2.05 -14.08 19.69
C PRO A 82 -2.03 -14.96 20.93
N GLY A 83 -2.61 -16.15 20.92
CA GLY A 83 -2.74 -17.07 22.01
C GLY A 83 -4.08 -16.98 22.77
N PRO A 84 -4.50 -18.06 23.44
CA PRO A 84 -5.83 -18.17 24.05
C PRO A 84 -6.08 -17.16 25.18
N GLY A 85 -5.03 -16.63 25.81
CA GLY A 85 -5.13 -15.64 26.88
C GLY A 85 -5.40 -14.20 26.41
N VAL A 86 -5.31 -13.90 25.11
CA VAL A 86 -5.53 -12.56 24.55
C VAL A 86 -6.96 -12.45 24.05
N THR A 87 -7.92 -12.12 24.88
CA THR A 87 -9.35 -12.20 24.55
C THR A 87 -10.10 -10.87 24.62
N ASP A 88 -9.76 -10.00 25.55
CA ASP A 88 -10.39 -8.70 25.74
C ASP A 88 -9.84 -7.65 24.77
N ASP A 89 -10.59 -6.54 24.61
CA ASP A 89 -10.23 -5.46 23.70
C ASP A 89 -8.86 -4.84 24.01
N ALA A 90 -8.52 -4.68 25.27
CA ALA A 90 -7.27 -4.02 25.66
C ALA A 90 -6.07 -4.89 25.29
N SER A 91 -6.14 -6.20 25.59
CA SER A 91 -5.10 -7.17 25.26
C SER A 91 -4.93 -7.35 23.75
N LEU A 92 -6.06 -7.40 22.98
CA LEU A 92 -6.04 -7.45 21.52
C LEU A 92 -5.38 -6.20 20.92
N ARG A 93 -5.74 -5.01 21.40
CA ARG A 93 -5.12 -3.74 20.95
C ARG A 93 -3.63 -3.71 21.28
N ALA A 94 -3.24 -4.14 22.46
CA ALA A 94 -1.84 -4.20 22.88
C ALA A 94 -1.05 -5.20 22.01
N TYR A 95 -1.63 -6.35 21.71
CA TYR A 95 -1.05 -7.33 20.80
C TYR A 95 -0.85 -6.77 19.39
N LEU A 96 -1.87 -6.15 18.80
CA LEU A 96 -1.82 -5.56 17.47
C LEU A 96 -0.77 -4.45 17.36
N ARG A 97 -0.62 -3.61 18.38
CA ARG A 97 0.41 -2.56 18.39
C ARG A 97 1.84 -3.13 18.39
N ARG A 98 2.08 -4.21 19.12
CA ARG A 98 3.41 -4.84 19.20
C ARG A 98 3.76 -5.69 17.99
N ASN A 99 2.75 -6.23 17.29
CA ASN A 99 2.95 -7.22 16.22
C ASN A 99 2.55 -6.71 14.84
N LEU A 100 2.43 -5.40 14.70
CA LEU A 100 2.11 -4.77 13.43
C LEU A 100 3.18 -5.07 12.38
N ARG A 101 2.75 -5.43 11.17
CA ARG A 101 3.61 -5.59 9.99
C ARG A 101 3.01 -4.85 8.82
N THR A 102 3.86 -4.28 7.99
CA THR A 102 3.43 -3.74 6.70
C THR A 102 3.16 -4.87 5.71
N TYR A 103 2.17 -4.67 4.84
CA TYR A 103 1.93 -5.53 3.69
C TYR A 103 2.64 -5.04 2.43
N SER A 104 3.49 -4.02 2.57
CA SER A 104 4.27 -3.41 1.48
C SER A 104 3.40 -2.78 0.38
N HIS A 105 2.17 -2.40 0.69
CA HIS A 105 1.25 -1.73 -0.23
C HIS A 105 1.10 -0.26 0.14
N VAL A 106 2.23 0.43 0.24
CA VAL A 106 2.29 1.87 0.54
C VAL A 106 2.08 2.70 -0.72
N GLY A 107 1.54 3.92 -0.56
CA GLY A 107 1.30 4.85 -1.66
C GLY A 107 0.91 6.23 -1.13
N GLY A 108 0.66 7.17 -2.04
CA GLY A 108 0.09 8.48 -1.70
C GLY A 108 1.10 9.58 -1.37
N THR A 109 2.41 9.33 -1.38
CA THR A 109 3.44 10.34 -1.08
C THR A 109 3.60 11.40 -2.17
N CYS A 110 3.11 11.13 -3.40
CA CYS A 110 3.02 12.07 -4.51
C CYS A 110 1.58 12.12 -5.04
N ARG A 111 0.58 12.16 -4.14
CA ARG A 111 -0.81 11.95 -4.51
C ARG A 111 -1.30 12.89 -5.62
N ILE A 112 -2.14 12.34 -6.48
CA ILE A 112 -2.86 13.07 -7.53
C ILE A 112 -3.97 13.94 -6.92
N GLY A 113 -4.17 15.14 -7.46
CA GLY A 113 -5.24 16.03 -7.05
C GLY A 113 -5.11 17.42 -7.64
N THR A 114 -6.06 18.30 -7.26
CA THR A 114 -6.13 19.70 -7.69
C THR A 114 -6.06 20.66 -6.50
N ASP A 115 -6.01 20.14 -5.28
CA ASP A 115 -5.86 20.93 -4.05
C ASP A 115 -4.40 21.22 -3.73
N GLY A 116 -4.15 22.12 -2.77
CA GLY A 116 -2.82 22.59 -2.42
C GLY A 116 -1.86 21.54 -1.83
N ASP A 117 -2.37 20.39 -1.40
CA ASP A 117 -1.56 19.29 -0.86
C ASP A 117 -1.26 18.20 -1.92
N ALA A 118 -1.81 18.31 -3.12
CA ALA A 118 -1.53 17.41 -4.22
C ALA A 118 -0.14 17.69 -4.80
N VAL A 119 0.59 16.60 -5.11
CA VAL A 119 1.93 16.71 -5.73
C VAL A 119 1.85 16.68 -7.24
N VAL A 120 0.93 15.90 -7.79
CA VAL A 120 0.74 15.80 -9.24
C VAL A 120 -0.71 16.08 -9.65
N GLY A 121 -0.87 16.63 -10.84
CA GLY A 121 -2.17 16.82 -11.49
C GLY A 121 -2.74 15.53 -12.07
N THR A 122 -3.94 15.61 -12.65
CA THR A 122 -4.62 14.48 -13.29
C THR A 122 -3.90 13.95 -14.53
N ASP A 123 -2.94 14.71 -15.06
CA ASP A 123 -2.03 14.33 -16.14
C ASP A 123 -0.68 13.78 -15.62
N LEU A 124 -0.57 13.54 -14.30
CA LEU A 124 0.60 13.04 -13.60
C LEU A 124 1.81 13.98 -13.59
N ARG A 125 1.65 15.23 -14.02
CA ARG A 125 2.72 16.25 -13.94
C ARG A 125 2.85 16.78 -12.52
N VAL A 126 4.09 16.98 -12.09
CA VAL A 126 4.37 17.62 -10.80
C VAL A 126 3.95 19.08 -10.86
N HIS A 127 3.16 19.52 -9.89
CA HIS A 127 2.73 20.90 -9.80
C HIS A 127 3.95 21.84 -9.63
N GLY A 128 3.99 22.91 -10.42
CA GLY A 128 5.05 23.93 -10.36
C GLY A 128 6.40 23.54 -11.00
N ILE A 129 6.54 22.31 -11.52
CA ILE A 129 7.78 21.85 -12.16
C ILE A 129 7.49 21.40 -13.59
N GLY A 130 8.13 22.05 -14.57
CA GLY A 130 8.00 21.67 -15.98
C GLY A 130 8.74 20.38 -16.32
N GLY A 131 8.16 19.55 -17.18
CA GLY A 131 8.83 18.36 -17.73
C GLY A 131 8.95 17.15 -16.80
N LEU A 132 8.40 17.20 -15.57
CA LEU A 132 8.48 16.13 -14.58
C LEU A 132 7.12 15.47 -14.35
N ARG A 133 7.10 14.14 -14.30
CA ARG A 133 5.93 13.32 -13.94
C ARG A 133 6.29 12.28 -12.89
N VAL A 134 5.27 11.85 -12.14
CA VAL A 134 5.33 10.66 -11.28
C VAL A 134 4.27 9.67 -11.76
N ALA A 135 4.64 8.39 -11.88
CA ALA A 135 3.79 7.35 -12.45
C ALA A 135 3.96 6.00 -11.72
N ASP A 136 3.82 6.01 -10.41
CA ASP A 136 3.91 4.83 -9.55
C ASP A 136 2.83 4.86 -8.44
N ALA A 137 2.92 3.95 -7.47
CA ALA A 137 1.98 3.86 -6.36
C ALA A 137 1.86 5.14 -5.53
N SER A 138 2.87 6.02 -5.56
CA SER A 138 2.87 7.26 -4.78
C SER A 138 1.79 8.25 -5.23
N VAL A 139 1.31 8.15 -6.48
CA VAL A 139 0.26 9.04 -6.98
C VAL A 139 -1.15 8.68 -6.50
N MET A 140 -1.36 7.51 -5.90
CA MET A 140 -2.67 7.10 -5.41
C MET A 140 -3.16 8.05 -4.32
N PRO A 141 -4.39 8.61 -4.41
CA PRO A 141 -4.92 9.49 -3.37
C PRO A 141 -5.27 8.74 -2.09
N SER A 142 -5.52 7.44 -2.20
CA SER A 142 -5.75 6.50 -1.10
C SER A 142 -5.35 5.09 -1.52
N ALA A 143 -5.10 4.22 -0.55
CA ALA A 143 -4.91 2.81 -0.84
C ALA A 143 -6.18 2.21 -1.48
N PRO A 144 -6.07 1.32 -2.47
CA PRO A 144 -7.21 0.58 -2.99
C PRO A 144 -7.67 -0.48 -1.98
N SER A 145 -8.90 -0.99 -2.13
CA SER A 145 -9.46 -2.06 -1.30
C SER A 145 -8.91 -3.46 -1.61
N GLY A 146 -7.80 -3.54 -2.32
CA GLY A 146 -7.12 -4.76 -2.72
C GLY A 146 -5.60 -4.55 -2.81
N ASN A 147 -4.90 -5.55 -3.35
CA ASN A 147 -3.47 -5.43 -3.62
C ASN A 147 -3.21 -4.31 -4.66
N THR A 148 -2.14 -3.56 -4.47
CA THR A 148 -1.83 -2.36 -5.26
C THR A 148 -1.36 -2.65 -6.68
N ASN A 149 -0.94 -3.87 -6.98
CA ASN A 149 -0.25 -4.22 -8.23
C ASN A 149 -1.07 -3.88 -9.49
N ALA A 150 -2.35 -4.30 -9.54
CA ALA A 150 -3.22 -4.00 -10.68
C ALA A 150 -3.41 -2.49 -10.89
N THR A 151 -3.56 -1.73 -9.79
CA THR A 151 -3.68 -0.28 -9.83
C THR A 151 -2.39 0.37 -10.35
N VAL A 152 -1.21 -0.14 -9.97
CA VAL A 152 0.06 0.37 -10.46
C VAL A 152 0.22 0.16 -11.97
N TYR A 153 -0.17 -1.01 -12.48
CA TYR A 153 -0.20 -1.25 -13.94
C TYR A 153 -1.12 -0.26 -14.66
N ALA A 154 -2.33 -0.03 -14.13
CA ALA A 154 -3.26 0.93 -14.73
C ALA A 154 -2.69 2.37 -14.74
N ILE A 155 -2.01 2.78 -13.67
CA ILE A 155 -1.31 4.07 -13.60
C ILE A 155 -0.20 4.14 -14.65
N ALA A 156 0.61 3.10 -14.80
CA ALA A 156 1.72 3.06 -15.75
C ALA A 156 1.23 3.12 -17.20
N GLU A 157 0.20 2.36 -17.57
CA GLU A 157 -0.42 2.40 -18.90
C GLU A 157 -0.99 3.78 -19.20
N ARG A 158 -1.71 4.37 -18.25
CA ARG A 158 -2.25 5.72 -18.41
C ARG A 158 -1.14 6.77 -18.57
N ALA A 159 -0.06 6.64 -17.82
CA ALA A 159 1.10 7.52 -17.93
C ALA A 159 1.75 7.42 -19.34
N ALA A 160 1.89 6.20 -19.87
CA ALA A 160 2.42 5.98 -21.20
C ALA A 160 1.56 6.67 -22.27
N ASP A 161 0.24 6.58 -22.17
CA ASP A 161 -0.68 7.26 -23.09
C ASP A 161 -0.54 8.79 -23.01
N LEU A 162 -0.49 9.35 -21.81
CA LEU A 162 -0.31 10.78 -21.59
C LEU A 162 1.02 11.30 -22.15
N ILE A 163 2.08 10.49 -22.06
CA ILE A 163 3.40 10.84 -22.61
C ILE A 163 3.36 10.80 -24.14
N ARG A 164 2.81 9.73 -24.73
CA ARG A 164 2.70 9.59 -26.19
C ARG A 164 1.87 10.72 -26.81
N ALA A 165 0.74 11.09 -26.20
CA ALA A 165 -0.13 12.16 -26.69
C ALA A 165 0.54 13.54 -26.73
N GLN A 166 1.64 13.73 -26.01
CA GLN A 166 2.35 15.01 -25.94
C GLN A 166 3.69 15.00 -26.69
N SER A 167 4.14 13.83 -27.13
CA SER A 167 5.31 13.76 -28.00
C SER A 167 4.91 14.25 -29.40
N PRO A 168 5.55 15.28 -29.96
CA PRO A 168 5.31 15.64 -31.34
C PRO A 168 5.63 14.42 -32.20
N VAL A 169 4.67 13.97 -32.99
CA VAL A 169 4.89 12.97 -34.02
C VAL A 169 5.97 13.53 -34.90
N HIS A 170 7.22 13.03 -34.81
CA HIS A 170 8.21 13.25 -35.80
C HIS A 170 7.74 12.54 -37.07
N GLY A 171 6.99 13.28 -37.91
CA GLY A 171 6.63 12.82 -39.23
C GLY A 171 7.91 12.40 -39.94
N SER A 172 8.06 11.12 -40.24
CA SER A 172 9.04 10.65 -41.21
C SER A 172 8.69 11.28 -42.55
N THR A 173 9.28 12.41 -42.85
CA THR A 173 9.34 12.90 -44.22
C THR A 173 10.21 11.90 -45.02
N VAL A 174 9.55 10.86 -45.51
CA VAL A 174 10.11 10.11 -46.65
C VAL A 174 10.23 11.13 -47.78
N ARG A 175 11.44 11.62 -48.06
CA ARG A 175 11.72 12.37 -49.28
C ARG A 175 11.42 11.43 -50.43
N PRO A 176 10.52 11.79 -51.39
CA PRO A 176 10.44 11.04 -52.61
C PRO A 176 11.79 11.19 -53.34
N GLY A 177 12.41 10.05 -53.62
CA GLY A 177 13.62 9.98 -54.39
C GLY A 177 13.40 10.66 -55.76
N SER A 178 14.18 11.70 -56.05
CA SER A 178 14.36 12.22 -57.42
C SER A 178 14.98 11.12 -58.26
N GLY A 179 14.15 10.47 -59.08
CA GLY A 179 14.66 9.61 -60.15
C GLY A 179 15.24 10.50 -61.25
N GLU A 180 16.43 10.22 -61.63
CA GLU A 180 17.01 10.38 -62.96
C GLU A 180 17.58 9.03 -63.44
#